data_79fee5e7ad236d6c59b6b3dfde7a7b90
#
_entry.id   79fee5e7ad236d6c59b6b3dfde7a7b90
#
_cell.length_a   1.000
_cell.length_b   1.000
_cell.length_c   1.000
_cell.angle_alpha   90.00
_cell.angle_beta   90.00
_cell.angle_gamma   90.00
#
_symmetry.space_group_name_H-M   'P 1'
#
loop_
_entity.id
_entity.type
_entity.pdbx_description
1 polymer ?
#
loop_
_entity_poly.entity_id
_entity_poly.type
_entity_poly.pdbx_seq_one_letter_code
_entity_poly.pdbx_strand_id
1 'polypeptide(L)'
;MITSEELDSLFNRLNQLVEGDILVLAGSIPSTLPKDLYLQIQKRVSKKNVKVVVDTSGKALLEAIKNKPFLIKPNNHEIEEIFDVKINSEKELIKYGKDLVSLGAENVIISMAGDGALLITKDGVFKGNAPKGEVKNSVGAGDSLVGGFLAKYVETKDLIASFKNGIASGSASAFSLDLALAEDVNKLLPIIKIEKYEEV
;
A
#
# COMPACT_ATOMS: atom_id res chain seq x y z
N MET A 1 -1.57 9.43 26.09
CA MET A 1 -0.16 9.03 25.83
C MET A 1 -0.13 7.51 25.91
N ILE A 2 0.43 6.82 24.93
CA ILE A 2 0.53 5.35 24.95
C ILE A 2 1.56 4.96 25.99
N THR A 3 1.19 4.07 26.91
CA THR A 3 2.06 3.59 27.98
C THR A 3 2.94 2.42 27.53
N SER A 4 3.98 2.09 28.29
CA SER A 4 4.79 0.89 28.03
C SER A 4 3.97 -0.40 28.10
N GLU A 5 3.01 -0.49 29.02
CA GLU A 5 2.12 -1.64 29.18
C GLU A 5 1.19 -1.84 27.99
N GLU A 6 0.68 -0.74 27.41
CA GLU A 6 -0.12 -0.80 26.17
C GLU A 6 0.73 -1.25 24.98
N LEU A 7 1.98 -0.78 24.89
CA LEU A 7 2.92 -1.21 23.86
C LEU A 7 3.29 -2.70 24.02
N ASP A 8 3.54 -3.15 25.24
CA ASP A 8 3.77 -4.56 25.54
C ASP A 8 2.55 -5.43 25.21
N SER A 9 1.34 -4.93 25.47
CA SER A 9 0.11 -5.59 25.06
C SER A 9 0.00 -5.75 23.54
N LEU A 10 0.35 -4.70 22.77
CA LEU A 10 0.45 -4.78 21.32
C LEU A 10 1.43 -5.87 20.89
N PHE A 11 2.66 -5.86 21.42
CA PHE A 11 3.66 -6.88 21.08
C PHE A 11 3.23 -8.29 21.47
N ASN A 12 2.50 -8.47 22.56
CA ASN A 12 1.95 -9.78 22.94
C ASN A 12 0.87 -10.26 21.97
N ARG A 13 0.03 -9.38 21.42
CA ARG A 13 -0.94 -9.73 20.37
C ARG A 13 -0.25 -10.17 19.08
N LEU A 14 0.86 -9.53 18.70
CA LEU A 14 1.64 -9.96 17.52
C LEU A 14 2.20 -11.38 17.66
N ASN A 15 2.37 -11.89 18.88
CA ASN A 15 2.80 -13.27 19.10
C ASN A 15 1.74 -14.29 18.67
N GLN A 16 0.47 -13.89 18.56
CA GLN A 16 -0.64 -14.78 18.14
C GLN A 16 -0.70 -14.96 16.62
N LEU A 17 -0.03 -14.09 15.84
CA LEU A 17 0.05 -14.22 14.38
C LEU A 17 0.73 -15.53 13.99
N VAL A 18 0.20 -16.16 12.95
CA VAL A 18 0.68 -17.43 12.41
C VAL A 18 1.03 -17.31 10.93
N GLU A 19 1.66 -18.34 10.38
CA GLU A 19 1.95 -18.42 8.95
C GLU A 19 0.70 -18.24 8.10
N GLY A 20 0.81 -17.39 7.08
CA GLY A 20 -0.29 -17.06 6.17
C GLY A 20 -1.11 -15.83 6.58
N ASP A 21 -0.95 -15.34 7.81
CA ASP A 21 -1.57 -14.08 8.21
C ASP A 21 -0.96 -12.90 7.44
N ILE A 22 -1.76 -11.83 7.34
CA ILE A 22 -1.32 -10.54 6.78
C ILE A 22 -1.45 -9.49 7.87
N LEU A 23 -0.34 -8.82 8.17
CA LEU A 23 -0.28 -7.71 9.11
C LEU A 23 -0.22 -6.40 8.34
N VAL A 24 -1.18 -5.50 8.58
CA VAL A 24 -1.19 -4.16 7.99
C VAL A 24 -0.73 -3.15 9.03
N LEU A 25 0.31 -2.39 8.69
CA LEU A 25 0.84 -1.27 9.46
C LEU A 25 0.51 0.01 8.69
N ALA A 26 -0.55 0.70 9.10
CA ALA A 26 -1.05 1.89 8.41
C ALA A 26 -1.03 3.13 9.30
N GLY A 27 -0.89 4.28 8.69
CA GLY A 27 -0.90 5.58 9.34
C GLY A 27 0.45 6.03 9.90
N SER A 28 0.45 7.20 10.56
CA SER A 28 1.65 7.80 11.15
C SER A 28 1.94 7.22 12.53
N ILE A 29 3.23 7.06 12.84
CA ILE A 29 3.66 6.68 14.18
C ILE A 29 3.53 7.91 15.09
N PRO A 30 2.77 7.82 16.22
CA PRO A 30 2.68 8.90 17.19
C PRO A 30 4.05 9.36 17.65
N SER A 31 4.26 10.67 17.81
CA SER A 31 5.54 11.25 18.21
C SER A 31 6.05 10.79 19.58
N THR A 32 5.18 10.23 20.41
CA THR A 32 5.49 9.65 21.73
C THR A 32 6.05 8.23 21.65
N LEU A 33 6.00 7.59 20.48
CA LEU A 33 6.50 6.25 20.24
C LEU A 33 7.83 6.26 19.47
N PRO A 34 8.62 5.18 19.54
CA PRO A 34 9.83 5.04 18.76
C PRO A 34 9.56 5.21 17.26
N LYS A 35 10.35 6.01 16.57
CA LYS A 35 10.19 6.28 15.14
C LYS A 35 10.38 5.02 14.27
N ASP A 36 11.03 4.01 14.80
CA ASP A 36 11.28 2.70 14.18
C ASP A 36 10.28 1.62 14.64
N LEU A 37 9.14 2.01 15.23
CA LEU A 37 8.14 1.07 15.75
C LEU A 37 7.71 0.04 14.69
N TYR A 38 7.44 0.47 13.45
CA TYR A 38 7.05 -0.44 12.38
C TYR A 38 8.17 -1.44 12.05
N LEU A 39 9.42 -1.00 12.07
CA LEU A 39 10.59 -1.89 11.95
C LEU A 39 10.65 -2.91 13.09
N GLN A 40 10.39 -2.48 14.34
CA GLN A 40 10.37 -3.38 15.50
C GLN A 40 9.26 -4.43 15.39
N ILE A 41 8.05 -4.01 14.96
CA ILE A 41 6.93 -4.90 14.72
C ILE A 41 7.27 -5.93 13.64
N GLN A 42 7.81 -5.49 12.50
CA GLN A 42 8.22 -6.39 11.42
C GLN A 42 9.26 -7.42 11.87
N LYS A 43 10.28 -6.99 12.63
CA LYS A 43 11.29 -7.91 13.19
C LYS A 43 10.66 -8.97 14.08
N ARG A 44 9.63 -8.61 14.86
CA ARG A 44 8.94 -9.55 15.75
C ARG A 44 8.21 -10.66 15.00
N VAL A 45 7.63 -10.34 13.85
CA VAL A 45 6.88 -11.30 13.04
C VAL A 45 7.71 -11.97 11.93
N SER A 46 8.96 -11.55 11.71
CA SER A 46 9.80 -11.98 10.59
C SER A 46 10.01 -13.51 10.48
N LYS A 47 10.01 -14.22 11.62
CA LYS A 47 10.19 -15.68 11.67
C LYS A 47 8.87 -16.47 11.53
N LYS A 48 7.74 -15.78 11.40
CA LYS A 48 6.40 -16.38 11.40
C LYS A 48 5.81 -16.56 10.01
N ASN A 49 6.54 -16.17 8.95
CA ASN A 49 6.04 -16.17 7.57
C ASN A 49 4.72 -15.40 7.39
N VAL A 50 4.59 -14.29 8.14
CA VAL A 50 3.50 -13.31 8.04
C VAL A 50 3.84 -12.30 6.97
N LYS A 51 2.91 -12.03 6.06
CA LYS A 51 3.07 -10.95 5.09
C LYS A 51 2.81 -9.61 5.76
N VAL A 52 3.76 -8.68 5.65
CA VAL A 52 3.60 -7.33 6.23
C VAL A 52 3.33 -6.32 5.12
N VAL A 53 2.27 -5.57 5.28
CA VAL A 53 1.92 -4.42 4.44
C VAL A 53 2.20 -3.15 5.21
N VAL A 54 2.87 -2.18 4.58
CA VAL A 54 3.22 -0.91 5.23
C VAL A 54 2.66 0.25 4.40
N ASP A 55 1.76 1.00 5.01
CA ASP A 55 1.16 2.20 4.44
C ASP A 55 1.44 3.40 5.36
N THR A 56 2.62 3.96 5.22
CA THR A 56 3.11 5.12 5.97
C THR A 56 4.04 5.93 5.09
N SER A 57 4.49 7.10 5.55
CA SER A 57 5.31 8.02 4.76
C SER A 57 6.68 8.31 5.38
N GLY A 58 7.52 8.99 4.61
CA GLY A 58 8.79 9.54 5.06
C GLY A 58 9.76 8.52 5.62
N LYS A 59 10.45 8.90 6.70
CA LYS A 59 11.50 8.05 7.32
C LYS A 59 10.98 6.73 7.87
N ALA A 60 9.73 6.68 8.34
CA ALA A 60 9.14 5.45 8.86
C ALA A 60 8.99 4.38 7.76
N LEU A 61 8.61 4.80 6.55
CA LEU A 61 8.54 3.90 5.39
C LEU A 61 9.94 3.39 5.00
N LEU A 62 10.94 4.26 4.91
CA LEU A 62 12.32 3.85 4.59
C LEU A 62 12.90 2.85 5.59
N GLU A 63 12.63 3.04 6.88
CA GLU A 63 13.05 2.06 7.89
C GLU A 63 12.30 0.73 7.75
N ALA A 64 11.00 0.77 7.47
CA ALA A 64 10.19 -0.43 7.30
C ALA A 64 10.58 -1.25 6.06
N ILE A 65 11.00 -0.62 4.96
CA ILE A 65 11.42 -1.29 3.73
C ILE A 65 12.60 -2.25 3.97
N LYS A 66 13.50 -1.95 4.91
CA LYS A 66 14.65 -2.79 5.25
C LYS A 66 14.28 -4.22 5.65
N ASN A 67 13.07 -4.44 6.15
CA ASN A 67 12.55 -5.75 6.51
C ASN A 67 11.66 -6.39 5.43
N LYS A 68 11.82 -5.97 4.19
CA LYS A 68 11.20 -6.56 3.00
C LYS A 68 9.67 -6.74 3.16
N PRO A 69 8.91 -5.64 3.31
CA PRO A 69 7.45 -5.74 3.38
C PRO A 69 6.89 -6.33 2.09
N PHE A 70 5.84 -7.14 2.21
CA PHE A 70 5.12 -7.71 1.07
C PHE A 70 4.55 -6.64 0.14
N LEU A 71 4.04 -5.54 0.72
CA LEU A 71 3.44 -4.44 -0.02
C LEU A 71 3.71 -3.13 0.70
N ILE A 72 4.05 -2.10 -0.07
CA ILE A 72 4.00 -0.70 0.34
C ILE A 72 3.12 0.10 -0.64
N LYS A 73 2.51 1.21 -0.16
CA LYS A 73 1.66 2.05 -0.99
C LYS A 73 1.96 3.54 -0.81
N PRO A 74 3.06 4.05 -1.32
CA PRO A 74 3.29 5.49 -1.38
C PRO A 74 2.43 6.15 -2.47
N ASN A 75 2.16 7.46 -2.34
CA ASN A 75 1.70 8.30 -3.43
C ASN A 75 2.90 9.05 -4.04
N ASN A 76 2.68 9.79 -5.14
CA ASN A 76 3.73 10.54 -5.83
C ASN A 76 4.42 11.57 -4.92
N HIS A 77 3.69 12.28 -4.07
CA HIS A 77 4.27 13.28 -3.15
C HIS A 77 5.12 12.63 -2.07
N GLU A 78 4.70 11.49 -1.55
CA GLU A 78 5.47 10.73 -0.56
C GLU A 78 6.78 10.20 -1.16
N ILE A 79 6.79 9.82 -2.45
CA ILE A 79 8.01 9.44 -3.16
C ILE A 79 8.92 10.66 -3.32
N GLU A 80 8.39 11.82 -3.71
CA GLU A 80 9.15 13.07 -3.78
C GLU A 80 9.83 13.38 -2.43
N GLU A 81 9.10 13.24 -1.32
CA GLU A 81 9.62 13.46 0.03
C GLU A 81 10.72 12.45 0.40
N ILE A 82 10.51 11.17 0.09
CA ILE A 82 11.44 10.08 0.42
C ILE A 82 12.80 10.27 -0.26
N PHE A 83 12.79 10.68 -1.53
CA PHE A 83 14.00 10.80 -2.35
C PHE A 83 14.54 12.23 -2.44
N ASP A 84 13.85 13.20 -1.80
CA ASP A 84 14.17 14.65 -1.86
C ASP A 84 14.30 15.14 -3.31
N VAL A 85 13.29 14.85 -4.12
CA VAL A 85 13.24 15.16 -5.55
C VAL A 85 11.91 15.77 -5.97
N LYS A 86 11.87 16.35 -7.19
CA LYS A 86 10.63 16.64 -7.89
C LYS A 86 10.46 15.66 -9.05
N ILE A 87 9.27 15.09 -9.15
CA ILE A 87 8.91 14.12 -10.19
C ILE A 87 8.08 14.84 -11.26
N ASN A 88 8.62 14.88 -12.48
CA ASN A 88 8.01 15.62 -13.59
C ASN A 88 7.43 14.68 -14.66
N SER A 89 7.62 13.36 -14.51
CA SER A 89 7.14 12.38 -15.49
C SER A 89 6.82 11.03 -14.83
N GLU A 90 5.92 10.29 -15.46
CA GLU A 90 5.61 8.92 -15.05
C GLU A 90 6.84 8.01 -15.13
N LYS A 91 7.74 8.24 -16.09
CA LYS A 91 9.00 7.48 -16.22
C LYS A 91 9.91 7.68 -14.99
N GLU A 92 10.00 8.90 -14.48
CA GLU A 92 10.72 9.17 -13.23
C GLU A 92 10.05 8.51 -12.03
N LEU A 93 8.71 8.56 -11.97
CA LEU A 93 7.94 7.91 -10.91
C LEU A 93 8.18 6.40 -10.89
N ILE A 94 8.17 5.75 -12.05
CA ILE A 94 8.48 4.33 -12.22
C ILE A 94 9.91 4.03 -11.76
N LYS A 95 10.87 4.88 -12.11
CA LYS A 95 12.27 4.72 -11.67
C LYS A 95 12.35 4.66 -10.14
N TYR A 96 11.78 5.64 -9.44
CA TYR A 96 11.80 5.66 -7.97
C TYR A 96 11.00 4.51 -7.34
N GLY A 97 9.91 4.08 -7.99
CA GLY A 97 9.21 2.87 -7.56
C GLY A 97 10.07 1.60 -7.67
N LYS A 98 10.87 1.47 -8.73
CA LYS A 98 11.86 0.39 -8.89
C LYS A 98 12.97 0.49 -7.84
N ASP A 99 13.39 1.71 -7.48
CA ASP A 99 14.37 1.93 -6.41
C ASP A 99 13.81 1.44 -5.07
N LEU A 100 12.52 1.66 -4.77
CA LEU A 100 11.86 1.14 -3.56
C LEU A 100 11.81 -0.41 -3.54
N VAL A 101 11.56 -1.06 -4.69
CA VAL A 101 11.69 -2.53 -4.80
C VAL A 101 13.13 -2.97 -4.55
N SER A 102 14.11 -2.28 -5.12
CA SER A 102 15.54 -2.57 -4.94
C SER A 102 16.00 -2.39 -3.49
N LEU A 103 15.38 -1.46 -2.75
CA LEU A 103 15.61 -1.24 -1.32
C LEU A 103 15.00 -2.34 -0.44
N GLY A 104 14.08 -3.17 -0.97
CA GLY A 104 13.59 -4.35 -0.29
C GLY A 104 12.09 -4.61 -0.34
N ALA A 105 11.25 -3.66 -0.76
CA ALA A 105 9.82 -3.94 -0.89
C ALA A 105 9.57 -5.03 -1.95
N GLU A 106 8.74 -6.02 -1.64
CA GLU A 106 8.40 -7.06 -2.62
C GLU A 106 7.50 -6.51 -3.72
N ASN A 107 6.53 -5.66 -3.35
CA ASN A 107 5.60 -5.01 -4.25
C ASN A 107 5.39 -3.55 -3.83
N VAL A 108 5.31 -2.66 -4.79
CA VAL A 108 5.04 -1.22 -4.58
C VAL A 108 3.83 -0.83 -5.38
N ILE A 109 2.81 -0.29 -4.72
CA ILE A 109 1.71 0.40 -5.39
C ILE A 109 1.94 1.90 -5.24
N ILE A 110 2.00 2.62 -6.36
CA ILE A 110 2.06 4.08 -6.36
C ILE A 110 0.69 4.60 -6.74
N SER A 111 0.01 5.27 -5.82
CA SER A 111 -1.28 5.90 -6.09
C SER A 111 -1.09 7.29 -6.72
N MET A 112 -1.80 7.56 -7.83
CA MET A 112 -1.68 8.79 -8.61
C MET A 112 -3.03 9.52 -8.72
N ALA A 113 -3.92 9.32 -7.76
CA ALA A 113 -5.26 9.91 -7.73
C ALA A 113 -6.02 9.66 -9.06
N GLY A 114 -6.44 10.75 -9.75
CA GLY A 114 -7.17 10.68 -11.02
C GLY A 114 -6.40 10.05 -12.18
N ASP A 115 -5.09 9.91 -12.09
CA ASP A 115 -4.24 9.27 -13.10
C ASP A 115 -4.13 7.74 -12.89
N GLY A 116 -4.81 7.20 -11.87
CA GLY A 116 -4.83 5.77 -11.56
C GLY A 116 -3.73 5.36 -10.59
N ALA A 117 -3.10 4.22 -10.87
CA ALA A 117 -2.03 3.70 -10.02
C ALA A 117 -1.02 2.87 -10.84
N LEU A 118 0.17 2.71 -10.27
CA LEU A 118 1.21 1.80 -10.75
C LEU A 118 1.39 0.67 -9.75
N LEU A 119 1.54 -0.56 -10.22
CA LEU A 119 2.04 -1.69 -9.45
C LEU A 119 3.43 -2.03 -9.98
N ILE A 120 4.41 -1.99 -9.11
CA ILE A 120 5.80 -2.29 -9.44
C ILE A 120 6.24 -3.49 -8.62
N THR A 121 6.71 -4.52 -9.32
CA THR A 121 7.15 -5.80 -8.75
C THR A 121 8.47 -6.20 -9.38
N LYS A 122 9.08 -7.28 -8.91
CA LYS A 122 10.25 -7.88 -9.58
C LYS A 122 9.95 -8.36 -11.01
N ASP A 123 8.69 -8.66 -11.34
CA ASP A 123 8.27 -9.25 -12.61
C ASP A 123 7.83 -8.18 -13.63
N GLY A 124 7.80 -6.92 -13.22
CA GLY A 124 7.50 -5.80 -14.11
C GLY A 124 6.71 -4.66 -13.46
N VAL A 125 6.34 -3.73 -14.31
CA VAL A 125 5.52 -2.56 -13.98
C VAL A 125 4.17 -2.69 -14.66
N PHE A 126 3.11 -2.43 -13.92
CA PHE A 126 1.74 -2.49 -14.41
C PHE A 126 1.03 -1.19 -14.07
N LYS A 127 0.32 -0.64 -15.04
CA LYS A 127 -0.48 0.59 -14.88
C LYS A 127 -1.95 0.25 -14.91
N GLY A 128 -2.68 0.76 -13.92
CA GLY A 128 -4.14 0.70 -13.87
C GLY A 128 -4.73 2.10 -13.99
N ASN A 129 -5.72 2.27 -14.86
CA ASN A 129 -6.42 3.54 -15.00
C ASN A 129 -7.33 3.81 -13.79
N ALA A 130 -7.55 5.09 -13.45
CA ALA A 130 -8.66 5.48 -12.60
C ALA A 130 -9.98 5.46 -13.38
N PRO A 131 -11.07 4.90 -12.85
CA PRO A 131 -12.39 5.11 -13.42
C PRO A 131 -12.79 6.59 -13.25
N LYS A 132 -13.56 7.10 -14.22
CA LYS A 132 -14.10 8.46 -14.13
C LYS A 132 -15.30 8.50 -13.18
N GLY A 133 -15.34 9.47 -12.31
CA GLY A 133 -16.43 9.68 -11.36
C GLY A 133 -16.27 11.01 -10.62
N GLU A 134 -17.31 11.41 -9.91
CA GLU A 134 -17.29 12.60 -9.05
C GLU A 134 -16.68 12.24 -7.70
N VAL A 135 -15.55 12.87 -7.37
CA VAL A 135 -14.91 12.70 -6.06
C VAL A 135 -15.73 13.43 -5.00
N LYS A 136 -16.30 12.68 -4.07
CA LYS A 136 -17.08 13.20 -2.93
C LYS A 136 -16.23 13.31 -1.67
N ASN A 137 -15.41 12.30 -1.42
CA ASN A 137 -14.53 12.26 -0.26
C ASN A 137 -13.30 11.37 -0.55
N SER A 138 -12.11 11.95 -0.56
CA SER A 138 -10.87 11.19 -0.79
C SER A 138 -10.28 10.56 0.47
N VAL A 139 -10.82 10.87 1.65
CA VAL A 139 -10.34 10.31 2.92
C VAL A 139 -10.64 8.81 2.97
N GLY A 140 -9.63 8.01 3.29
CA GLY A 140 -9.76 6.55 3.33
C GLY A 140 -9.71 5.84 1.97
N ALA A 141 -9.63 6.58 0.84
CA ALA A 141 -9.50 5.95 -0.48
C ALA A 141 -8.21 5.13 -0.62
N GLY A 142 -7.11 5.61 -0.04
CA GLY A 142 -5.84 4.87 0.03
C GLY A 142 -5.95 3.59 0.85
N ASP A 143 -6.57 3.66 2.02
CA ASP A 143 -6.81 2.50 2.89
C ASP A 143 -7.73 1.49 2.20
N SER A 144 -8.77 1.99 1.52
CA SER A 144 -9.69 1.15 0.72
C SER A 144 -8.98 0.46 -0.45
N LEU A 145 -7.99 1.12 -1.08
CA LEU A 145 -7.16 0.50 -2.11
C LEU A 145 -6.37 -0.67 -1.51
N VAL A 146 -5.71 -0.47 -0.38
CA VAL A 146 -4.97 -1.54 0.33
C VAL A 146 -5.91 -2.65 0.74
N GLY A 147 -7.03 -2.33 1.38
CA GLY A 147 -8.04 -3.30 1.83
C GLY A 147 -8.59 -4.14 0.67
N GLY A 148 -8.99 -3.49 -0.43
CA GLY A 148 -9.48 -4.15 -1.63
C GLY A 148 -8.42 -5.03 -2.30
N PHE A 149 -7.17 -4.56 -2.38
CA PHE A 149 -6.05 -5.36 -2.87
C PHE A 149 -5.89 -6.63 -2.04
N LEU A 150 -5.83 -6.50 -0.71
CA LEU A 150 -5.61 -7.62 0.18
C LEU A 150 -6.76 -8.62 0.18
N ALA A 151 -8.00 -8.15 0.15
CA ALA A 151 -9.18 -9.01 0.08
C ALA A 151 -9.10 -9.94 -1.14
N LYS A 152 -8.77 -9.38 -2.32
CA LYS A 152 -8.63 -10.19 -3.54
C LYS A 152 -7.38 -11.06 -3.53
N TYR A 153 -6.28 -10.59 -2.92
CA TYR A 153 -5.05 -11.36 -2.81
C TYR A 153 -5.21 -12.59 -1.92
N VAL A 154 -5.94 -12.49 -0.83
CA VAL A 154 -6.23 -13.64 0.04
C VAL A 154 -6.97 -14.73 -0.72
N GLU A 155 -7.91 -14.33 -1.58
CA GLU A 155 -8.75 -15.23 -2.37
C GLU A 155 -7.97 -15.90 -3.52
N THR A 156 -7.19 -15.11 -4.28
CA THR A 156 -6.66 -15.56 -5.58
C THR A 156 -5.15 -15.76 -5.63
N LYS A 157 -4.41 -15.10 -4.76
CA LYS A 157 -2.93 -14.95 -4.81
C LYS A 157 -2.42 -14.28 -6.10
N ASP A 158 -3.31 -13.71 -6.91
CA ASP A 158 -3.01 -13.00 -8.15
C ASP A 158 -2.81 -11.50 -7.86
N LEU A 159 -1.60 -11.00 -8.09
CA LEU A 159 -1.25 -9.59 -7.85
C LEU A 159 -1.99 -8.64 -8.79
N ILE A 160 -2.23 -9.04 -10.04
CA ILE A 160 -2.87 -8.19 -11.04
C ILE A 160 -4.37 -8.07 -10.76
N ALA A 161 -5.04 -9.19 -10.47
CA ALA A 161 -6.43 -9.18 -10.05
C ALA A 161 -6.61 -8.40 -8.74
N SER A 162 -5.67 -8.53 -7.80
CA SER A 162 -5.65 -7.80 -6.54
C SER A 162 -5.47 -6.30 -6.76
N PHE A 163 -4.54 -5.90 -7.62
CA PHE A 163 -4.29 -4.51 -7.97
C PHE A 163 -5.52 -3.86 -8.61
N LYS A 164 -6.16 -4.56 -9.54
CA LYS A 164 -7.41 -4.12 -10.15
C LYS A 164 -8.51 -3.91 -9.11
N ASN A 165 -8.69 -4.85 -8.19
CA ASN A 165 -9.66 -4.75 -7.11
C ASN A 165 -9.34 -3.61 -6.12
N GLY A 166 -8.06 -3.39 -5.84
CA GLY A 166 -7.60 -2.27 -5.04
C GLY A 166 -7.97 -0.92 -5.66
N ILE A 167 -7.69 -0.70 -6.95
CA ILE A 167 -8.08 0.53 -7.66
C ILE A 167 -9.59 0.72 -7.61
N ALA A 168 -10.38 -0.35 -7.84
CA ALA A 168 -11.85 -0.27 -7.77
C ALA A 168 -12.32 0.16 -6.38
N SER A 169 -11.76 -0.42 -5.32
CA SER A 169 -12.13 -0.11 -3.93
C SER A 169 -11.76 1.31 -3.53
N GLY A 170 -10.54 1.76 -3.87
CA GLY A 170 -10.11 3.13 -3.61
C GLY A 170 -10.95 4.17 -4.36
N SER A 171 -11.24 3.91 -5.64
CA SER A 171 -12.06 4.81 -6.46
C SER A 171 -13.52 4.84 -5.99
N ALA A 172 -14.10 3.69 -5.67
CA ALA A 172 -15.46 3.62 -5.15
C ALA A 172 -15.60 4.39 -3.83
N SER A 173 -14.62 4.29 -2.93
CA SER A 173 -14.61 5.08 -1.68
C SER A 173 -14.46 6.56 -1.96
N ALA A 174 -13.60 6.97 -2.91
CA ALA A 174 -13.48 8.38 -3.29
C ALA A 174 -14.79 8.96 -3.87
N PHE A 175 -15.63 8.15 -4.52
CA PHE A 175 -16.91 8.56 -5.09
C PHE A 175 -18.08 8.46 -4.10
N SER A 176 -17.83 7.99 -2.88
CA SER A 176 -18.82 7.86 -1.81
C SER A 176 -18.61 8.94 -0.74
N LEU A 177 -19.66 9.22 0.04
CA LEU A 177 -19.53 10.12 1.22
C LEU A 177 -18.79 9.46 2.37
N ASP A 178 -18.88 8.12 2.45
CA ASP A 178 -18.23 7.24 3.40
C ASP A 178 -17.52 6.12 2.63
N LEU A 179 -17.01 5.09 3.30
CA LEU A 179 -16.41 3.93 2.64
C LEU A 179 -17.41 3.26 1.69
N ALA A 180 -16.90 2.81 0.53
CA ALA A 180 -17.74 2.19 -0.48
C ALA A 180 -18.31 0.83 -0.05
N LEU A 181 -19.49 0.52 -0.54
CA LEU A 181 -20.07 -0.82 -0.46
C LEU A 181 -19.49 -1.74 -1.54
N ALA A 182 -19.54 -3.05 -1.30
CA ALA A 182 -19.03 -4.04 -2.26
C ALA A 182 -19.69 -3.93 -3.66
N GLU A 183 -20.97 -3.54 -3.72
CA GLU A 183 -21.69 -3.32 -4.98
C GLU A 183 -21.09 -2.15 -5.80
N ASP A 184 -20.62 -1.10 -5.14
CA ASP A 184 -20.00 0.05 -5.83
C ASP A 184 -18.63 -0.31 -6.38
N VAL A 185 -17.84 -1.10 -5.63
CA VAL A 185 -16.60 -1.68 -6.11
C VAL A 185 -16.84 -2.55 -7.36
N ASN A 186 -17.85 -3.42 -7.31
CA ASN A 186 -18.18 -4.33 -8.42
C ASN A 186 -18.62 -3.59 -9.70
N LYS A 187 -19.28 -2.44 -9.58
CA LYS A 187 -19.63 -1.58 -10.73
C LYS A 187 -18.40 -1.02 -11.45
N LEU A 188 -17.33 -0.75 -10.72
CA LEU A 188 -16.10 -0.16 -11.27
C LEU A 188 -15.14 -1.20 -11.87
N LEU A 189 -15.14 -2.43 -11.39
CA LEU A 189 -14.23 -3.48 -11.86
C LEU A 189 -14.17 -3.64 -13.39
N PRO A 190 -15.30 -3.66 -14.15
CA PRO A 190 -15.24 -3.80 -15.61
C PRO A 190 -14.57 -2.64 -16.34
N ILE A 191 -14.54 -1.45 -15.72
CA ILE A 191 -14.00 -0.21 -16.31
C ILE A 191 -12.47 -0.14 -16.16
N ILE A 192 -11.93 -0.79 -15.13
CA ILE A 192 -10.50 -0.76 -14.82
C ILE A 192 -9.76 -1.73 -15.73
N LYS A 193 -8.77 -1.17 -16.45
CA LYS A 193 -7.84 -1.91 -17.31
C LYS A 193 -6.47 -1.88 -16.66
N ILE A 194 -5.81 -3.02 -16.65
CA ILE A 194 -4.41 -3.12 -16.23
C ILE A 194 -3.57 -3.45 -17.45
N GLU A 195 -2.57 -2.63 -17.72
CA GLU A 195 -1.65 -2.78 -18.83
C GLU A 195 -0.23 -2.95 -18.30
N LYS A 196 0.55 -3.84 -18.89
CA LYS A 196 1.96 -3.96 -18.59
C LYS A 196 2.69 -2.77 -19.21
N TYR A 197 3.48 -2.07 -18.42
CA TYR A 197 4.30 -0.97 -18.91
C TYR A 197 5.52 -1.55 -19.64
N GLU A 198 5.62 -1.26 -20.94
CA GLU A 198 6.77 -1.61 -21.76
C GLU A 198 7.71 -0.41 -21.81
N GLU A 199 8.98 -0.61 -21.44
CA GLU A 199 10.01 0.41 -21.63
C GLU A 199 10.31 0.53 -23.12
N VAL A 200 9.96 1.68 -23.71
CA VAL A 200 10.34 2.06 -25.08
C VAL A 200 11.72 2.69 -25.06
#